data_ebfae1949521e6383a0a4a58bcaceff5
#
_entry.id   ebfae1949521e6383a0a4a58bcaceff5
#
_cell.length_a   1.000
_cell.length_b   1.000
_cell.length_c   1.000
_cell.angle_alpha   90.00
_cell.angle_beta   90.00
_cell.angle_gamma   90.00
#
_symmetry.space_group_name_H-M   'P 1'
#
loop_
_entity.id
_entity.type
_entity.pdbx_description
1 polymer ?
#
loop_
_entity_poly.entity_id
_entity_poly.type
_entity_poly.pdbx_seq_one_letter_code
_entity_poly.pdbx_strand_id
1 'polypeptide(L)'
;MKILVLSSLAFSLINFRGDLLKAMIDNGHEVIACAPDRDAAAERKLADMGVDFRLTPMQRTGTNLFSDVALLLAYVRTIRRFRPDVVIAYTQKPIIYGGLAARLAALGGRKPRFFA
;
A
#
# COMPACT_ATOMS: atom_id res chain seq x y z
N MET A 1 -9.61 -11.38 5.74
CA MET A 1 -8.26 -11.36 5.10
C MET A 1 -7.53 -10.08 5.44
N LYS A 2 -6.24 -10.12 5.36
CA LYS A 2 -5.40 -8.91 5.47
C LYS A 2 -5.10 -8.38 4.07
N ILE A 3 -5.44 -7.13 3.83
CA ILE A 3 -5.29 -6.49 2.51
C ILE A 3 -4.36 -5.28 2.65
N LEU A 4 -3.34 -5.23 1.81
CA LEU A 4 -2.41 -4.10 1.72
C LEU A 4 -2.67 -3.35 0.42
N VAL A 5 -2.91 -2.04 0.52
CA VAL A 5 -3.16 -1.17 -0.64
C VAL A 5 -2.00 -0.20 -0.79
N LEU A 6 -1.35 -0.20 -1.94
CA LEU A 6 -0.21 0.65 -2.26
C LEU A 6 -0.61 1.72 -3.25
N SER A 7 -0.38 2.98 -2.91
CA SER A 7 -0.79 4.13 -3.69
C SER A 7 0.34 5.14 -3.79
N SER A 8 0.25 6.05 -4.76
CA SER A 8 1.22 7.14 -4.92
C SER A 8 0.69 8.50 -4.44
N LEU A 9 -0.54 8.56 -3.95
CA LEU A 9 -1.15 9.81 -3.49
C LEU A 9 -2.24 9.50 -2.45
N ALA A 10 -2.08 10.05 -1.25
CA ALA A 10 -3.03 9.80 -0.16
C ALA A 10 -4.46 10.22 -0.50
N PHE A 11 -4.61 11.37 -1.17
CA PHE A 11 -5.92 11.86 -1.60
C PHE A 11 -6.66 10.86 -2.47
N SER A 12 -5.95 10.16 -3.36
CA SER A 12 -6.57 9.20 -4.27
C SER A 12 -7.17 7.99 -3.55
N LEU A 13 -6.65 7.65 -2.38
CA LEU A 13 -7.20 6.55 -1.58
C LEU A 13 -8.64 6.83 -1.17
N ILE A 14 -8.97 8.08 -0.89
CA ILE A 14 -10.32 8.48 -0.54
C ILE A 14 -11.14 8.81 -1.78
N ASN A 15 -10.59 9.64 -2.68
CA ASN A 15 -11.34 10.19 -3.81
C ASN A 15 -11.72 9.14 -4.84
N PHE A 16 -10.82 8.20 -5.13
CA PHE A 16 -11.04 7.19 -6.17
C PHE A 16 -11.28 5.79 -5.62
N ARG A 17 -10.79 5.49 -4.42
CA ARG A 17 -10.82 4.14 -3.86
C ARG A 17 -11.56 4.05 -2.52
N GLY A 18 -12.14 5.16 -2.04
CA GLY A 18 -12.82 5.19 -0.75
C GLY A 18 -13.93 4.16 -0.63
N ASP A 19 -14.75 4.01 -1.66
CA ASP A 19 -15.84 3.04 -1.65
C ASP A 19 -15.34 1.59 -1.59
N LEU A 20 -14.26 1.29 -2.32
CA LEU A 20 -13.64 -0.03 -2.29
C LEU A 20 -13.06 -0.33 -0.90
N LEU A 21 -12.34 0.62 -0.31
CA LEU A 21 -11.76 0.46 1.01
C LEU A 21 -12.84 0.23 2.06
N LYS A 22 -13.91 1.01 1.99
CA LYS A 22 -15.05 0.84 2.90
C LYS A 22 -15.70 -0.52 2.76
N ALA A 23 -15.87 -0.99 1.53
CA ALA A 23 -16.46 -2.30 1.28
C ALA A 23 -15.59 -3.43 1.87
N MET A 24 -14.26 -3.31 1.77
CA MET A 24 -13.33 -4.27 2.36
C MET A 24 -13.49 -4.32 3.90
N ILE A 25 -13.55 -3.16 4.53
CA ILE A 25 -13.73 -3.08 5.99
C ILE A 25 -15.09 -3.64 6.41
N ASP A 26 -16.15 -3.28 5.68
CA ASP A 26 -17.51 -3.74 5.98
C ASP A 26 -17.65 -5.27 5.84
N ASN A 27 -16.81 -5.88 5.01
CA ASN A 27 -16.77 -7.33 4.85
C ASN A 27 -15.79 -8.02 5.83
N GLY A 28 -15.32 -7.32 6.84
CA GLY A 28 -14.51 -7.90 7.91
C GLY A 28 -13.03 -8.04 7.60
N HIS A 29 -12.52 -7.40 6.55
CA HIS A 29 -11.11 -7.46 6.22
C HIS A 29 -10.30 -6.41 7.00
N GLU A 30 -9.07 -6.76 7.33
CA GLU A 30 -8.10 -5.83 7.90
C GLU A 30 -7.34 -5.17 6.76
N VAL A 31 -7.33 -3.83 6.71
CA VAL A 31 -6.77 -3.08 5.57
C VAL A 31 -5.71 -2.10 6.06
N ILE A 32 -4.54 -2.14 5.43
CA ILE A 32 -3.50 -1.10 5.54
C ILE A 32 -3.38 -0.42 4.18
N ALA A 33 -3.41 0.90 4.16
CA ALA A 33 -3.22 1.70 2.95
C ALA A 33 -1.93 2.51 3.07
N CYS A 34 -1.13 2.51 2.01
CA CYS A 34 0.16 3.20 1.96
C CYS A 34 0.15 4.29 0.90
N ALA A 35 0.75 5.43 1.23
CA ALA A 35 0.99 6.52 0.30
C ALA A 35 2.24 7.28 0.73
N PRO A 36 2.91 8.00 -0.19
CA PRO A 36 4.16 8.70 0.12
C PRO A 36 3.98 10.09 0.69
N ASP A 37 2.76 10.64 0.69
CA ASP A 37 2.48 12.00 1.12
C ASP A 37 1.55 12.03 2.33
N ARG A 38 1.58 13.13 3.04
CA ARG A 38 0.69 13.38 4.18
C ARG A 38 -0.49 14.21 3.71
N ASP A 39 -1.69 13.76 4.03
CA ASP A 39 -2.92 14.48 3.77
C ASP A 39 -3.84 14.28 4.97
N ALA A 40 -3.94 15.31 5.81
CA ALA A 40 -4.66 15.20 7.08
C ALA A 40 -6.13 14.82 6.90
N ALA A 41 -6.78 15.36 5.88
CA ALA A 41 -8.19 15.05 5.61
C ALA A 41 -8.37 13.61 5.15
N ALA A 42 -7.50 13.15 4.24
CA ALA A 42 -7.54 11.76 3.77
C ALA A 42 -7.21 10.78 4.89
N GLU A 43 -6.18 11.07 5.69
CA GLU A 43 -5.79 10.21 6.79
C GLU A 43 -6.90 10.09 7.84
N ARG A 44 -7.61 11.18 8.11
CA ARG A 44 -8.74 11.16 9.05
C ARG A 44 -9.87 10.30 8.52
N LYS A 45 -10.22 10.43 7.25
CA LYS A 45 -11.27 9.62 6.64
C LYS A 45 -10.91 8.12 6.64
N LEU A 46 -9.65 7.80 6.37
CA LEU A 46 -9.17 6.43 6.43
C LEU A 46 -9.28 5.87 7.85
N ALA A 47 -8.87 6.64 8.85
CA ALA A 47 -8.96 6.23 10.24
C ALA A 47 -10.43 6.02 10.66
N ASP A 48 -11.33 6.90 10.23
CA ASP A 48 -12.76 6.78 10.54
C ASP A 48 -13.37 5.51 9.93
N MET A 49 -12.83 5.04 8.81
CA MET A 49 -13.27 3.80 8.19
C MET A 49 -12.66 2.55 8.83
N GLY A 50 -11.64 2.71 9.66
CA GLY A 50 -10.91 1.60 10.24
C GLY A 50 -9.72 1.13 9.41
N VAL A 51 -9.27 1.93 8.45
CA VAL A 51 -8.10 1.64 7.60
C VAL A 51 -6.86 2.24 8.24
N ASP A 52 -5.82 1.43 8.44
CA ASP A 52 -4.52 1.93 8.91
C ASP A 52 -3.77 2.58 7.75
N PHE A 53 -3.26 3.78 7.99
CA PHE A 53 -2.45 4.49 7.00
C PHE A 53 -0.97 4.38 7.35
N ARG A 54 -0.14 4.07 6.35
CA ARG A 54 1.31 4.02 6.48
C ARG A 54 1.96 4.93 5.44
N LEU A 55 2.89 5.77 5.90
CA LEU A 55 3.66 6.62 5.01
C LEU A 55 4.81 5.81 4.41
N THR A 56 4.97 5.86 3.08
CA THR A 56 6.05 5.17 2.38
C THR A 56 6.91 6.18 1.62
N PRO A 57 8.26 6.04 1.62
CA PRO A 57 9.11 6.96 0.88
C PRO A 57 8.98 6.72 -0.62
N MET A 58 8.68 7.78 -1.40
CA MET A 58 8.62 7.70 -2.84
C MET A 58 8.78 9.08 -3.47
N GLN A 59 9.60 9.18 -4.51
CA GLN A 59 9.56 10.30 -5.42
C GLN A 59 8.57 10.00 -6.53
N ARG A 60 7.52 10.81 -6.64
CA ARG A 60 6.47 10.59 -7.66
C ARG A 60 6.97 10.85 -9.06
N THR A 61 7.92 11.78 -9.20
CA THR A 61 8.53 12.14 -10.48
C THR A 61 10.03 12.00 -10.39
N GLY A 62 10.67 11.66 -11.51
CA GLY A 62 12.13 11.55 -11.58
C GLY A 62 12.62 10.12 -11.47
N THR A 63 13.94 9.97 -11.59
CA THR A 63 14.61 8.68 -11.63
C THR A 63 15.70 8.60 -10.57
N ASN A 64 15.34 8.74 -9.31
CA ASN A 64 16.31 8.60 -8.23
C ASN A 64 16.35 7.14 -7.77
N LEU A 65 17.43 6.46 -8.11
CA LEU A 65 17.60 5.04 -7.79
C LEU A 65 17.60 4.78 -6.29
N PHE A 66 18.19 5.67 -5.49
CA PHE A 66 18.20 5.50 -4.03
C PHE A 66 16.81 5.60 -3.44
N SER A 67 16.00 6.53 -3.96
CA SER A 67 14.61 6.68 -3.53
C SER A 67 13.79 5.44 -3.90
N ASP A 68 14.02 4.89 -5.07
CA ASP A 68 13.30 3.69 -5.54
C ASP A 68 13.70 2.45 -4.73
N VAL A 69 14.97 2.32 -4.38
CA VAL A 69 15.43 1.23 -3.50
C VAL A 69 14.81 1.37 -2.12
N ALA A 70 14.76 2.59 -1.58
CA ALA A 70 14.12 2.85 -0.29
C ALA A 70 12.63 2.46 -0.31
N LEU A 71 11.95 2.77 -1.40
CA LEU A 71 10.54 2.39 -1.57
C LEU A 71 10.38 0.88 -1.60
N LEU A 72 11.21 0.19 -2.36
CA LEU A 72 11.18 -1.27 -2.43
C LEU A 72 11.39 -1.90 -1.06
N LEU A 73 12.40 -1.43 -0.32
CA LEU A 73 12.69 -1.95 1.02
C LEU A 73 11.55 -1.67 1.99
N ALA A 74 10.91 -0.49 1.89
CA ALA A 74 9.76 -0.16 2.74
C ALA A 74 8.59 -1.10 2.45
N TYR A 75 8.33 -1.39 1.19
CA TYR A 75 7.28 -2.33 0.81
C TYR A 75 7.59 -3.75 1.29
N VAL A 76 8.80 -4.23 1.11
CA VAL A 76 9.20 -5.56 1.60
C VAL A 76 9.01 -5.66 3.11
N ARG A 77 9.45 -4.64 3.85
CA ARG A 77 9.30 -4.59 5.30
C ARG A 77 7.83 -4.62 5.72
N THR A 78 7.00 -3.82 5.06
CA THR A 78 5.57 -3.75 5.34
C THR A 78 4.89 -5.09 5.08
N ILE A 79 5.20 -5.72 3.95
CA ILE A 79 4.63 -7.02 3.59
C ILE A 79 5.05 -8.09 4.59
N ARG A 80 6.31 -8.09 5.00
CA ARG A 80 6.79 -9.07 5.98
C ARG A 80 6.17 -8.90 7.35
N ARG A 81 5.95 -7.66 7.77
CA ARG A 81 5.35 -7.37 9.08
C ARG A 81 3.86 -7.64 9.12
N PHE A 82 3.15 -7.12 8.13
CA PHE A 82 1.69 -7.22 8.09
C PHE A 82 1.24 -8.60 7.65
N ARG A 83 2.01 -9.26 6.80
CA ARG A 83 1.66 -10.56 6.20
C ARG A 83 0.31 -10.53 5.51
N PRO A 84 0.13 -9.64 4.50
CA PRO A 84 -1.14 -9.53 3.84
C PRO A 84 -1.44 -10.78 3.02
N ASP A 85 -2.73 -11.10 2.91
CA ASP A 85 -3.20 -12.13 1.99
C ASP A 85 -3.27 -11.62 0.57
N VAL A 86 -3.55 -10.33 0.42
CA VAL A 86 -3.72 -9.65 -0.87
C VAL A 86 -2.98 -8.33 -0.86
N VAL A 87 -2.28 -8.01 -1.95
CA VAL A 87 -1.66 -6.70 -2.18
C VAL A 87 -2.29 -6.11 -3.44
N ILE A 88 -2.82 -4.89 -3.31
CA ILE A 88 -3.40 -4.16 -4.43
C ILE A 88 -2.57 -2.90 -4.63
N ALA A 89 -2.09 -2.67 -5.86
CA ALA A 89 -1.24 -1.52 -6.16
C ALA A 89 -1.85 -0.67 -7.27
N TYR A 90 -1.78 0.63 -7.08
CA TYR A 90 -2.24 1.62 -8.04
C TYR A 90 -1.10 2.50 -8.47
N THR A 91 -1.09 2.91 -9.74
CA THR A 91 -0.08 3.73 -10.39
C THR A 91 1.25 3.00 -10.59
N GLN A 92 2.15 3.61 -11.39
CA GLN A 92 3.31 2.92 -11.95
C GLN A 92 4.30 2.40 -10.89
N LYS A 93 4.79 3.27 -10.00
CA LYS A 93 5.80 2.86 -9.02
C LYS A 93 5.27 1.82 -8.01
N PRO A 94 4.09 2.00 -7.40
CA PRO A 94 3.54 0.96 -6.55
C PRO A 94 3.32 -0.37 -7.25
N ILE A 95 2.90 -0.38 -8.52
CA ILE A 95 2.72 -1.61 -9.29
C ILE A 95 4.06 -2.33 -9.46
N ILE A 96 5.08 -1.61 -9.91
CA ILE A 96 6.40 -2.20 -10.18
C ILE A 96 7.05 -2.69 -8.88
N TYR A 97 7.22 -1.79 -7.91
CA TYR A 97 7.95 -2.10 -6.69
C TYR A 97 7.14 -2.92 -5.70
N GLY A 98 5.82 -2.76 -5.69
CA GLY A 98 4.95 -3.60 -4.88
C GLY A 98 4.95 -5.05 -5.33
N GLY A 99 4.90 -5.28 -6.64
CA GLY A 99 4.97 -6.62 -7.20
C GLY A 99 6.32 -7.28 -6.92
N LEU A 100 7.40 -6.51 -7.07
CA LEU A 100 8.75 -7.00 -6.77
C LEU A 100 8.91 -7.30 -5.28
N ALA A 101 8.39 -6.42 -4.42
CA ALA A 101 8.44 -6.62 -2.98
C ALA A 101 7.66 -7.85 -2.53
N ALA A 102 6.52 -8.13 -3.15
CA ALA A 102 5.73 -9.32 -2.85
C ALA A 102 6.53 -10.59 -3.15
N ARG A 103 7.26 -10.60 -4.25
CA ARG A 103 8.13 -11.74 -4.60
C ARG A 103 9.29 -11.89 -3.62
N LEU A 104 9.95 -10.78 -3.26
CA LEU A 104 11.07 -10.82 -2.33
C LEU A 104 10.63 -11.22 -0.93
N ALA A 105 9.49 -10.75 -0.47
CA ALA A 105 8.96 -11.12 0.84
C ALA A 105 8.60 -12.60 0.91
N ALA A 106 8.22 -13.20 -0.22
CA ALA A 106 7.88 -14.62 -0.29
C ALA A 106 9.08 -15.54 -0.03
N LEU A 107 10.31 -15.04 -0.17
CA LEU A 107 11.52 -15.82 0.14
C LEU A 107 11.61 -16.17 1.63
N GLY A 108 10.96 -15.38 2.48
CA GLY A 108 10.95 -15.64 3.92
C GLY A 108 9.60 -16.15 4.44
N GLY A 109 8.65 -16.49 3.56
CA GLY A 109 7.34 -16.93 4.01
C GLY A 109 6.32 -17.04 2.89
N ARG A 110 5.04 -16.78 3.24
CA ARG A 110 3.92 -16.93 2.31
C ARG A 110 3.88 -15.79 1.30
N LYS A 111 3.65 -16.15 0.03
CA LYS A 111 3.50 -15.18 -1.04
C LYS A 111 2.07 -14.63 -1.07
N PRO A 112 1.88 -13.31 -0.95
CA PRO A 112 0.56 -12.73 -1.08
C PRO A 112 0.08 -12.72 -2.54
N ARG A 113 -1.23 -12.68 -2.75
CA ARG A 113 -1.80 -12.44 -4.07
C ARG A 113 -1.60 -10.96 -4.41
N PHE A 114 -1.15 -10.69 -5.63
CA PHE A 114 -0.86 -9.33 -6.07
C PHE A 114 -1.78 -8.93 -7.22
N PHE A 115 -2.42 -7.77 -7.09
CA PHE A 115 -3.28 -7.19 -8.10
C PHE A 115 -2.84 -5.76 -8.42
N ALA A 116 -2.76 -5.44 -9.68
CA ALA A 116 -2.43 -4.09 -10.14
C ALA A 116 -3.63 -3.39 -10.78
#